data_9421cd28dbd84e449fd301cfea796db5
#
_entry.id   9421cd28dbd84e449fd301cfea796db5
#
_cell.length_a   1.000
_cell.length_b   1.000
_cell.length_c   1.000
_cell.angle_alpha   90.00
_cell.angle_beta   90.00
_cell.angle_gamma   90.00
#
_symmetry.space_group_name_H-M   'P 1'
#
loop_
_entity.id
_entity.type
_entity.pdbx_description
1 polymer ?
#
loop_
_entity_poly.entity_id
_entity_poly.type
_entity_poly.pdbx_seq_one_letter_code
_entity_poly.pdbx_strand_id
1 'polypeptide(L)'
;MIAASPFILHYAFSAMTFAAVDNICTFMHVPIIFINPQITKRLMQEKGLFEYFTDCITLKLADFDGRARRREYWGYVLFYSIIAFAFIFIDILLDLGLILPKIVSLIFALPSLAVSVRRLHDVGKPGYYILAGLIPILGAFYLLFLFIEDSEPEENAYGPNPKGL
;
A
#
# COMPACT_ATOMS: atom_id res chain seq x y z
N MET A 1 19.12 34.66 -26.94
CA MET A 1 18.40 34.57 -25.68
C MET A 1 17.75 33.17 -25.62
N ILE A 2 18.45 32.20 -25.00
CA ILE A 2 18.00 30.82 -24.94
C ILE A 2 17.39 30.65 -23.56
N ALA A 3 16.06 30.49 -23.50
CA ALA A 3 15.33 30.21 -22.26
C ALA A 3 15.67 28.80 -21.80
N ALA A 4 16.33 28.68 -20.66
CA ALA A 4 16.61 27.40 -20.04
C ALA A 4 15.30 26.76 -19.61
N SER A 5 15.05 25.53 -20.07
CA SER A 5 13.88 24.71 -19.75
C SER A 5 13.79 24.49 -18.24
N PRO A 6 12.57 24.56 -17.63
CA PRO A 6 12.35 24.33 -16.19
C PRO A 6 12.82 22.95 -15.71
N PHE A 7 12.99 22.00 -16.61
CA PHE A 7 13.54 20.68 -16.32
C PHE A 7 15.01 20.70 -15.89
N ILE A 8 15.83 21.61 -16.44
CA ILE A 8 17.25 21.72 -16.10
C ILE A 8 17.42 22.30 -14.70
N LEU A 9 16.52 23.20 -14.27
CA LEU A 9 16.57 23.80 -12.93
C LEU A 9 16.23 22.77 -11.84
N HIS A 10 15.33 21.84 -12.11
CA HIS A 10 14.95 20.80 -11.15
C HIS A 10 16.09 19.78 -10.91
N TYR A 11 16.83 19.40 -11.95
CA TYR A 11 18.00 18.52 -11.83
C TYR A 11 19.18 19.22 -11.15
N ALA A 12 19.41 20.50 -11.43
CA ALA A 12 20.46 21.27 -10.80
C ALA A 12 20.20 21.50 -9.31
N PHE A 13 18.95 21.73 -8.91
CA PHE A 13 18.56 21.87 -7.50
C PHE A 13 18.69 20.56 -6.73
N SER A 14 18.33 19.43 -7.34
CA SER A 14 18.49 18.08 -6.73
C SER A 14 19.97 17.71 -6.57
N ALA A 15 20.82 18.05 -7.54
CA ALA A 15 22.26 17.78 -7.46
C ALA A 15 22.95 18.67 -6.41
N MET A 16 22.49 19.91 -6.25
CA MET A 16 23.09 20.87 -5.31
C MET A 16 22.72 20.53 -3.85
N THR A 17 21.52 20.00 -3.60
CA THR A 17 21.13 19.47 -2.26
C THR A 17 21.89 18.21 -1.90
N PHE A 18 22.20 17.34 -2.87
CA PHE A 18 22.98 16.13 -2.63
C PHE A 18 24.44 16.46 -2.24
N ALA A 19 25.07 17.39 -2.98
CA ALA A 19 26.44 17.87 -2.68
C ALA A 19 26.54 18.63 -1.35
N ALA A 20 25.48 19.32 -0.93
CA ALA A 20 25.45 20.02 0.35
C ALA A 20 25.36 19.03 1.54
N VAL A 21 24.63 17.92 1.39
CA VAL A 21 24.54 16.88 2.41
C VAL A 21 25.87 16.15 2.59
N ASP A 22 26.60 15.85 1.50
CA ASP A 22 27.91 15.23 1.55
C ASP A 22 28.96 16.11 2.26
N ASN A 23 28.92 17.44 2.04
CA ASN A 23 29.82 18.37 2.71
C ASN A 23 29.49 18.55 4.21
N ILE A 24 28.22 18.50 4.62
CA ILE A 24 27.82 18.57 6.03
C ILE A 24 28.23 17.30 6.77
N CYS A 25 28.10 16.14 6.15
CA CYS A 25 28.56 14.87 6.72
C CYS A 25 30.07 14.81 6.92
N THR A 26 30.85 15.40 6.00
CA THR A 26 32.32 15.45 6.09
C THR A 26 32.80 16.40 7.19
N PHE A 27 32.05 17.49 7.44
CA PHE A 27 32.42 18.49 8.45
C PHE A 27 32.10 18.06 9.89
N MET A 28 31.08 17.22 10.12
CA MET A 28 30.63 16.82 11.46
C MET A 28 31.35 15.59 12.04
N HIS A 29 32.28 14.97 11.35
CA HIS A 29 33.01 13.76 11.85
C HIS A 29 32.08 12.71 12.48
N VAL A 30 30.83 12.67 12.03
CA VAL A 30 29.92 11.56 12.36
C VAL A 30 30.51 10.33 11.67
N PRO A 31 30.86 9.25 12.40
CA PRO A 31 31.28 8.04 11.73
C PRO A 31 30.16 7.67 10.78
N ILE A 32 30.40 7.78 9.49
CA ILE A 32 29.53 7.26 8.45
C ILE A 32 29.53 5.75 8.72
N ILE A 33 28.67 5.33 9.63
CA ILE A 33 28.16 3.97 9.60
C ILE A 33 27.71 3.84 8.16
N PHE A 34 28.39 3.03 7.39
CA PHE A 34 28.08 2.68 6.01
C PHE A 34 26.57 2.51 5.91
N ILE A 35 25.87 3.59 5.61
CA ILE A 35 24.44 3.51 5.34
C ILE A 35 24.40 2.75 4.04
N ASN A 36 24.23 1.44 4.17
CA ASN A 36 24.09 0.55 3.04
C ASN A 36 23.05 1.20 2.11
N PRO A 37 23.42 1.56 0.87
CA PRO A 37 22.52 2.25 -0.05
C PRO A 37 21.19 1.49 -0.25
N GLN A 38 21.21 0.19 0.03
CA GLN A 38 20.01 -0.65 0.09
C GLN A 38 19.11 -0.27 1.29
N ILE A 39 19.69 0.07 2.43
CA ILE A 39 18.94 0.50 3.64
C ILE A 39 18.34 1.89 3.39
N THR A 40 19.10 2.81 2.79
CA THR A 40 18.62 4.15 2.46
C THR A 40 17.49 4.10 1.42
N LYS A 41 17.63 3.29 0.36
CA LYS A 41 16.55 3.01 -0.58
C LYS A 41 15.32 2.42 0.13
N ARG A 42 15.52 1.50 1.06
CA ARG A 42 14.45 0.85 1.83
C ARG A 42 13.70 1.85 2.70
N LEU A 43 14.40 2.74 3.42
CA LEU A 43 13.80 3.77 4.26
C LEU A 43 13.05 4.83 3.44
N MET A 44 13.55 5.18 2.25
CA MET A 44 12.89 6.12 1.33
C MET A 44 11.71 5.49 0.57
N GLN A 45 11.64 4.15 0.47
CA GLN A 45 10.61 3.41 -0.26
C GLN A 45 9.46 2.91 0.64
N GLU A 46 9.52 3.21 1.94
CA GLU A 46 8.45 2.88 2.87
C GLU A 46 7.28 3.86 2.72
N LYS A 47 6.34 3.52 1.81
CA LYS A 47 5.08 4.26 1.66
C LYS A 47 4.31 4.35 2.99
N GLY A 48 3.70 5.50 3.24
CA GLY A 48 2.77 5.67 4.36
C GLY A 48 1.51 4.82 4.19
N LEU A 49 0.82 4.53 5.30
CA LEU A 49 -0.43 3.75 5.24
C LEU A 49 -1.50 4.44 4.38
N PHE A 50 -1.57 5.78 4.45
CA PHE A 50 -2.50 6.55 3.64
C PHE A 50 -2.15 6.51 2.14
N GLU A 51 -0.87 6.49 1.77
CA GLU A 51 -0.44 6.33 0.38
C GLU A 51 -0.83 4.97 -0.19
N TYR A 52 -0.74 3.90 0.61
CA TYR A 52 -1.24 2.58 0.19
C TYR A 52 -2.74 2.60 -0.07
N PHE A 53 -3.52 3.27 0.79
CA PHE A 53 -4.94 3.40 0.59
C PHE A 53 -5.27 4.16 -0.70
N THR A 54 -4.63 5.31 -0.93
CA THR A 54 -4.84 6.10 -2.15
C THR A 54 -4.42 5.34 -3.40
N ASP A 55 -3.30 4.62 -3.37
CA ASP A 55 -2.88 3.77 -4.49
C ASP A 55 -3.93 2.69 -4.82
N CYS A 56 -4.52 2.05 -3.81
CA CYS A 56 -5.53 1.02 -4.02
C CYS A 56 -6.81 1.56 -4.68
N ILE A 57 -7.20 2.80 -4.41
CA ILE A 57 -8.43 3.39 -4.96
C ILE A 57 -8.21 4.18 -6.24
N THR A 58 -6.96 4.47 -6.62
CA THR A 58 -6.64 5.24 -7.83
C THR A 58 -5.88 4.42 -8.86
N LEU A 59 -4.66 3.99 -8.51
CA LEU A 59 -3.75 3.32 -9.44
C LEU A 59 -4.05 1.82 -9.58
N LYS A 60 -4.54 1.18 -8.51
CA LYS A 60 -4.73 -0.27 -8.41
C LYS A 60 -6.19 -0.66 -8.16
N LEU A 61 -7.13 0.17 -8.61
CA LEU A 61 -8.56 -0.01 -8.35
C LEU A 61 -9.09 -1.38 -8.80
N ALA A 62 -8.64 -1.86 -9.96
CA ALA A 62 -9.02 -3.15 -10.54
C ALA A 62 -7.78 -3.97 -10.95
N ASP A 63 -6.66 -3.74 -10.28
CA ASP A 63 -5.43 -4.47 -10.51
C ASP A 63 -5.40 -5.72 -9.62
N PHE A 64 -5.58 -6.87 -10.24
CA PHE A 64 -5.59 -8.18 -9.59
C PHE A 64 -4.24 -8.88 -9.67
N ASP A 65 -3.29 -8.34 -10.44
CA ASP A 65 -1.97 -8.90 -10.64
C ASP A 65 -0.99 -8.45 -9.57
N GLY A 66 0.09 -9.21 -9.42
CA GLY A 66 1.14 -8.91 -8.44
C GLY A 66 0.79 -9.31 -7.01
N ARG A 67 1.53 -8.72 -6.06
CA ARG A 67 1.50 -9.09 -4.63
C ARG A 67 1.25 -7.85 -3.78
N ALA A 68 0.42 -7.98 -2.73
CA ALA A 68 0.18 -6.94 -1.73
C ALA A 68 0.72 -7.37 -0.37
N ARG A 69 1.70 -6.62 0.17
CA ARG A 69 2.25 -6.90 1.51
C ARG A 69 1.23 -6.55 2.61
N ARG A 70 1.43 -7.09 3.83
CA ARG A 70 0.54 -6.84 4.99
C ARG A 70 0.25 -5.36 5.22
N ARG A 71 1.25 -4.47 5.13
CA ARG A 71 1.04 -3.01 5.33
C ARG A 71 0.12 -2.39 4.29
N GLU A 72 0.17 -2.83 3.03
CA GLU A 72 -0.74 -2.36 1.97
C GLU A 72 -2.17 -2.82 2.27
N TYR A 73 -2.37 -4.11 2.54
CA TYR A 73 -3.68 -4.68 2.84
C TYR A 73 -4.32 -4.06 4.09
N TRP A 74 -3.61 -4.09 5.23
CA TRP A 74 -4.15 -3.58 6.48
C TRP A 74 -4.28 -2.05 6.50
N GLY A 75 -3.42 -1.33 5.76
CA GLY A 75 -3.57 0.11 5.53
C GLY A 75 -4.86 0.42 4.80
N TYR A 76 -5.16 -0.31 3.73
CA TYR A 76 -6.42 -0.19 3.00
C TYR A 76 -7.63 -0.49 3.91
N VAL A 77 -7.61 -1.61 4.63
CA VAL A 77 -8.70 -2.03 5.53
C VAL A 77 -8.94 -0.98 6.60
N LEU A 78 -7.90 -0.40 7.19
CA LEU A 78 -8.01 0.63 8.22
C LEU A 78 -8.78 1.86 7.72
N PHE A 79 -8.34 2.46 6.61
CA PHE A 79 -8.98 3.66 6.08
C PHE A 79 -10.38 3.39 5.54
N TYR A 80 -10.59 2.25 4.87
CA TYR A 80 -11.92 1.83 4.45
C TYR A 80 -12.86 1.69 5.66
N SER A 81 -12.42 1.06 6.76
CA SER A 81 -13.22 0.91 7.96
C SER A 81 -13.58 2.26 8.58
N ILE A 82 -12.66 3.20 8.66
CA ILE A 82 -12.93 4.56 9.16
C ILE A 82 -14.02 5.23 8.31
N ILE A 83 -13.89 5.15 7.00
CA ILE A 83 -14.89 5.71 6.06
C ILE A 83 -16.25 5.02 6.25
N ALA A 84 -16.27 3.70 6.29
CA ALA A 84 -17.50 2.92 6.45
C ALA A 84 -18.21 3.27 7.77
N PHE A 85 -17.48 3.33 8.89
CA PHE A 85 -18.04 3.74 10.19
C PHE A 85 -18.58 5.16 10.18
N ALA A 86 -17.89 6.12 9.55
CA ALA A 86 -18.36 7.48 9.42
C ALA A 86 -19.69 7.56 8.66
N PHE A 87 -19.82 6.83 7.54
CA PHE A 87 -21.06 6.80 6.76
C PHE A 87 -22.19 6.04 7.48
N ILE A 88 -21.90 4.99 8.23
CA ILE A 88 -22.89 4.32 9.09
C ILE A 88 -23.40 5.30 10.16
N PHE A 89 -22.51 6.04 10.79
CA PHE A 89 -22.90 7.02 11.82
C PHE A 89 -23.78 8.14 11.24
N ILE A 90 -23.44 8.69 10.08
CA ILE A 90 -24.25 9.71 9.39
C ILE A 90 -25.63 9.14 8.99
N ASP A 91 -25.66 7.90 8.49
CA ASP A 91 -26.91 7.24 8.08
C ASP A 91 -27.88 7.07 9.26
N ILE A 92 -27.35 6.68 10.43
CA ILE A 92 -28.13 6.56 11.66
C ILE A 92 -28.66 7.93 12.09
N LEU A 93 -27.85 9.00 12.04
CA LEU A 93 -28.30 10.36 12.40
C LEU A 93 -29.40 10.89 11.49
N LEU A 94 -29.38 10.52 10.22
CA LEU A 94 -30.33 10.99 9.19
C LEU A 94 -31.52 10.02 8.98
N ASP A 95 -31.54 8.89 9.68
CA ASP A 95 -32.55 7.80 9.58
C ASP A 95 -32.79 7.33 8.12
N LEU A 96 -31.70 7.12 7.38
CA LEU A 96 -31.74 6.78 5.95
C LEU A 96 -31.92 5.27 5.67
N GLY A 97 -31.99 4.42 6.67
CA GLY A 97 -32.24 2.98 6.51
C GLY A 97 -31.11 2.20 5.86
N LEU A 98 -29.86 2.53 6.17
CA LEU A 98 -28.62 1.91 5.67
C LEU A 98 -28.38 2.10 4.16
N ILE A 99 -28.82 3.22 3.60
CA ILE A 99 -28.59 3.55 2.19
C ILE A 99 -27.13 3.94 1.96
N LEU A 100 -26.58 4.84 2.80
CA LEU A 100 -25.22 5.34 2.64
C LEU A 100 -24.14 4.22 2.75
N PRO A 101 -24.19 3.34 3.76
CA PRO A 101 -23.25 2.22 3.84
C PRO A 101 -23.31 1.27 2.64
N LYS A 102 -24.49 1.05 2.06
CA LYS A 102 -24.64 0.21 0.86
C LYS A 102 -23.96 0.86 -0.36
N ILE A 103 -24.11 2.16 -0.55
CA ILE A 103 -23.44 2.90 -1.64
C ILE A 103 -21.92 2.84 -1.45
N VAL A 104 -21.43 3.11 -0.24
CA VAL A 104 -20.00 3.06 0.08
C VAL A 104 -19.45 1.66 -0.16
N SER A 105 -20.12 0.61 0.33
CA SER A 105 -19.66 -0.77 0.12
C SER A 105 -19.60 -1.15 -1.36
N LEU A 106 -20.51 -0.66 -2.19
CA LEU A 106 -20.51 -0.91 -3.63
C LEU A 106 -19.33 -0.21 -4.32
N ILE A 107 -19.05 1.04 -3.98
CA ILE A 107 -17.92 1.81 -4.54
C ILE A 107 -16.58 1.13 -4.19
N PHE A 108 -16.43 0.68 -2.95
CA PHE A 108 -15.20 0.06 -2.46
C PHE A 108 -15.13 -1.45 -2.72
N ALA A 109 -16.16 -2.08 -3.29
CA ALA A 109 -16.19 -3.53 -3.56
C ALA A 109 -15.03 -3.95 -4.47
N LEU A 110 -14.82 -3.22 -5.56
CA LEU A 110 -13.80 -3.56 -6.56
C LEU A 110 -12.37 -3.43 -6.00
N PRO A 111 -11.94 -2.31 -5.40
CA PRO A 111 -10.61 -2.21 -4.81
C PRO A 111 -10.41 -3.15 -3.62
N SER A 112 -11.47 -3.43 -2.83
CA SER A 112 -11.39 -4.42 -1.73
C SER A 112 -11.10 -5.82 -2.27
N LEU A 113 -11.76 -6.21 -3.35
CA LEU A 113 -11.53 -7.49 -4.01
C LEU A 113 -10.11 -7.56 -4.59
N ALA A 114 -9.68 -6.51 -5.30
CA ALA A 114 -8.36 -6.45 -5.92
C ALA A 114 -7.22 -6.56 -4.88
N VAL A 115 -7.26 -5.78 -3.79
CA VAL A 115 -6.23 -5.85 -2.75
C VAL A 115 -6.24 -7.19 -2.01
N SER A 116 -7.42 -7.81 -1.81
CA SER A 116 -7.55 -9.12 -1.17
C SER A 116 -6.95 -10.23 -2.03
N VAL A 117 -7.21 -10.22 -3.34
CA VAL A 117 -6.61 -11.18 -4.28
C VAL A 117 -5.08 -11.04 -4.30
N ARG A 118 -4.56 -9.81 -4.41
CA ARG A 118 -3.11 -9.56 -4.38
C ARG A 118 -2.48 -9.95 -3.03
N ARG A 119 -3.26 -9.89 -1.94
CA ARG A 119 -2.81 -10.38 -0.63
C ARG A 119 -2.74 -11.91 -0.59
N LEU A 120 -3.67 -12.62 -1.21
CA LEU A 120 -3.60 -14.09 -1.37
C LEU A 120 -2.39 -14.48 -2.23
N HIS A 121 -2.12 -13.76 -3.30
CA HIS A 121 -0.94 -13.95 -4.14
C HIS A 121 0.37 -13.79 -3.35
N ASP A 122 0.39 -12.87 -2.38
CA ASP A 122 1.57 -12.60 -1.55
C ASP A 122 1.93 -13.76 -0.60
N VAL A 123 0.95 -14.58 -0.22
CA VAL A 123 1.12 -15.82 0.55
C VAL A 123 1.10 -17.09 -0.34
N GLY A 124 1.37 -16.95 -1.64
CA GLY A 124 1.45 -18.06 -2.60
C GLY A 124 0.12 -18.75 -2.90
N LYS A 125 -1.01 -18.13 -2.57
CA LYS A 125 -2.34 -18.70 -2.81
C LYS A 125 -3.01 -18.05 -4.01
N PRO A 126 -3.65 -18.84 -4.90
CA PRO A 126 -4.39 -18.26 -6.02
C PRO A 126 -5.63 -17.49 -5.55
N GLY A 127 -5.98 -16.45 -6.33
CA GLY A 127 -7.04 -15.49 -5.98
C GLY A 127 -8.42 -16.11 -5.72
N TYR A 128 -8.74 -17.28 -6.31
CA TYR A 128 -10.02 -17.95 -6.07
C TYR A 128 -10.22 -18.43 -4.61
N TYR A 129 -9.16 -18.48 -3.80
CA TYR A 129 -9.29 -18.74 -2.36
C TYR A 129 -10.16 -17.71 -1.63
N ILE A 130 -10.38 -16.53 -2.22
CA ILE A 130 -11.34 -15.55 -1.68
C ILE A 130 -12.76 -16.10 -1.58
N LEU A 131 -13.10 -17.10 -2.43
CA LEU A 131 -14.40 -17.79 -2.39
C LEU A 131 -14.60 -18.60 -1.09
N ALA A 132 -13.53 -18.90 -0.36
CA ALA A 132 -13.65 -19.48 0.98
C ALA A 132 -14.51 -18.62 1.90
N GLY A 133 -14.52 -17.27 1.68
CA GLY A 133 -15.39 -16.35 2.41
C GLY A 133 -16.91 -16.63 2.28
N LEU A 134 -17.32 -17.42 1.28
CA LEU A 134 -18.71 -17.86 1.14
C LEU A 134 -19.10 -18.91 2.18
N ILE A 135 -18.13 -19.58 2.83
CA ILE A 135 -18.38 -20.50 3.92
C ILE A 135 -18.51 -19.66 5.21
N PRO A 136 -19.72 -19.60 5.81
CA PRO A 136 -19.94 -18.79 7.00
C PRO A 136 -19.00 -19.20 8.13
N ILE A 137 -18.45 -18.20 8.85
CA ILE A 137 -17.59 -18.36 10.03
C ILE A 137 -16.23 -19.01 9.68
N LEU A 138 -16.19 -20.27 9.25
CA LEU A 138 -14.95 -21.00 9.00
C LEU A 138 -14.14 -20.37 7.86
N GLY A 139 -14.80 -19.98 6.78
CA GLY A 139 -14.15 -19.33 5.64
C GLY A 139 -13.60 -17.95 5.98
N ALA A 140 -14.34 -17.18 6.78
CA ALA A 140 -13.87 -15.88 7.25
C ALA A 140 -12.62 -16.00 8.14
N PHE A 141 -12.59 -16.95 9.09
CA PHE A 141 -11.42 -17.22 9.92
C PHE A 141 -10.23 -17.72 9.10
N TYR A 142 -10.48 -18.57 8.11
CA TYR A 142 -9.45 -19.07 7.21
C TYR A 142 -8.81 -17.94 6.39
N LEU A 143 -9.64 -17.07 5.80
CA LEU A 143 -9.14 -15.89 5.06
C LEU A 143 -8.40 -14.93 5.97
N LEU A 144 -8.91 -14.67 7.17
CA LEU A 144 -8.24 -13.84 8.16
C LEU A 144 -6.84 -14.38 8.49
N PHE A 145 -6.72 -15.71 8.68
CA PHE A 145 -5.43 -16.35 8.90
C PHE A 145 -4.46 -16.09 7.74
N LEU A 146 -4.90 -16.30 6.48
CA LEU A 146 -4.09 -16.02 5.29
C LEU A 146 -3.69 -14.53 5.17
N PHE A 147 -4.56 -13.62 5.57
CA PHE A 147 -4.27 -12.19 5.52
C PHE A 147 -3.30 -11.72 6.61
N ILE A 148 -3.17 -12.47 7.70
CA ILE A 148 -2.19 -12.22 8.77
C ILE A 148 -0.86 -12.91 8.49
N GLU A 149 -0.84 -14.01 7.73
CA GLU A 149 0.37 -14.76 7.37
C GLU A 149 1.43 -13.86 6.73
N ASP A 150 2.72 -14.15 6.88
CA ASP A 150 3.77 -13.30 6.29
C ASP A 150 3.89 -13.55 4.78
N SER A 151 4.48 -12.57 4.07
CA SER A 151 4.79 -12.67 2.65
C SER A 151 5.75 -13.81 2.39
N GLU A 152 5.57 -14.58 1.32
CA GLU A 152 6.58 -15.53 0.86
C GLU A 152 7.91 -14.82 0.64
N PRO A 153 9.02 -15.33 1.20
CA PRO A 153 10.33 -14.65 1.14
C PRO A 153 10.89 -14.60 -0.27
N GLU A 154 10.62 -15.60 -1.09
CA GLU A 154 11.11 -15.72 -2.45
C GLU A 154 10.14 -15.15 -3.48
N GLU A 155 10.60 -15.02 -4.72
CA GLU A 155 9.75 -14.75 -5.87
C GLU A 155 8.82 -15.94 -6.09
N ASN A 156 7.54 -15.66 -6.29
CA ASN A 156 6.54 -16.67 -6.59
C ASN A 156 5.87 -16.43 -7.95
N ALA A 157 4.89 -17.27 -8.31
CA ALA A 157 4.17 -17.18 -9.58
C ALA A 157 3.52 -15.81 -9.87
N TYR A 158 3.38 -14.95 -8.86
CA TYR A 158 2.73 -13.63 -8.94
C TYR A 158 3.72 -12.46 -8.91
N GLY A 159 5.02 -12.76 -8.82
CA GLY A 159 6.08 -11.77 -8.91
C GLY A 159 7.02 -11.71 -7.69
N PRO A 160 7.95 -10.74 -7.72
CA PRO A 160 8.96 -10.59 -6.67
C PRO A 160 8.35 -10.20 -5.32
N ASN A 161 9.10 -10.50 -4.26
CA ASN A 161 8.68 -10.15 -2.91
C ASN A 161 8.53 -8.62 -2.75
N PRO A 162 7.33 -8.10 -2.40
CA PRO A 162 7.10 -6.67 -2.27
C PRO A 162 7.85 -6.01 -1.10
N LYS A 163 8.51 -6.78 -0.24
CA LYS A 163 9.40 -6.27 0.80
C LYS A 163 10.81 -5.96 0.29
N GLY A 164 11.15 -6.37 -0.95
CA GLY A 164 12.47 -6.16 -1.54
C GLY A 164 13.59 -6.92 -0.82
N LEU A 165 13.28 -8.10 -0.28
CA LEU A 165 14.24 -9.02 0.37
C LEU A 165 14.90 -9.90 -0.66
#